data_89708b422431078077ac08095a4b18db
#
_entry.id   89708b422431078077ac08095a4b18db
#
_cell.length_a   1.000
_cell.length_b   1.000
_cell.length_c   1.000
_cell.angle_alpha   90.00
_cell.angle_beta   90.00
_cell.angle_gamma   90.00
#
_symmetry.space_group_name_H-M   'P 1'
#
loop_
_entity.id
_entity.type
_entity.pdbx_description
1 polymer ?
#
loop_
_entity_poly.entity_id
_entity_poly.type
_entity_poly.pdbx_seq_one_letter_code
_entity_poly.pdbx_strand_id
1 'polypeptide(L)'
;MIDVKNLHKSFGDHHVLKGVDEHIFPGEKVVVIGPSGSGKSTFLRCLNMLEEPTEGSIKVDGIEMTDPKTDINKMRQRMGMVFQQFNLFDNLTVKDNIKLAPVTLKIMSDADAEAKALSLLERVGLPDKADAYPKQLSGGQKQRIAIARALAMNPEVMLFDEPTSALDPEMVGEVLELMKELADEGMTMVVVTHEMGFAREVATRVLFMDEGIIAEQNNPKDFFENPQHPRLKEFLSKVL
;
A
#
# COMPACT_ATOMS: atom_id res chain seq x y z
N MET A 1 -10.82 6.59 -10.01
CA MET A 1 -10.39 5.27 -9.48
C MET A 1 -10.94 5.02 -8.08
N ILE A 2 -10.49 5.73 -7.03
CA ILE A 2 -11.04 5.57 -5.67
C ILE A 2 -11.63 6.89 -5.20
N ASP A 3 -12.91 6.86 -4.80
CA ASP A 3 -13.62 8.00 -4.21
C ASP A 3 -13.95 7.68 -2.75
N VAL A 4 -13.52 8.53 -1.85
CA VAL A 4 -13.79 8.44 -0.41
C VAL A 4 -14.59 9.66 0.01
N LYS A 5 -15.73 9.44 0.68
CA LYS A 5 -16.61 10.53 1.14
C LYS A 5 -16.98 10.36 2.60
N ASN A 6 -16.71 11.41 3.37
CA ASN A 6 -17.07 11.52 4.78
C ASN A 6 -16.71 10.25 5.56
N LEU A 7 -15.48 9.75 5.38
CA LEU A 7 -15.04 8.49 5.95
C LEU A 7 -14.76 8.64 7.44
N HIS A 8 -15.49 7.88 8.25
CA HIS A 8 -15.29 7.78 9.69
C HIS A 8 -14.92 6.35 10.08
N LYS A 9 -14.04 6.23 11.06
CA LYS A 9 -13.71 4.95 11.69
C LYS A 9 -13.51 5.12 13.18
N SER A 10 -14.26 4.34 13.95
CA SER A 10 -14.11 4.25 15.41
C SER A 10 -13.79 2.81 15.83
N PHE A 11 -13.00 2.65 16.87
CA PHE A 11 -12.74 1.41 17.58
C PHE A 11 -13.24 1.58 19.02
N GLY A 12 -14.43 1.07 19.30
CA GLY A 12 -15.14 1.40 20.54
C GLY A 12 -15.37 2.91 20.63
N ASP A 13 -14.95 3.52 21.74
CA ASP A 13 -15.09 4.97 21.97
C ASP A 13 -13.97 5.81 21.28
N HIS A 14 -12.98 5.16 20.69
CA HIS A 14 -11.85 5.86 20.06
C HIS A 14 -12.14 6.17 18.59
N HIS A 15 -12.39 7.44 18.28
CA HIS A 15 -12.67 7.94 16.94
C HIS A 15 -11.35 8.24 16.21
N VAL A 16 -10.96 7.39 15.25
CA VAL A 16 -9.67 7.41 14.56
C VAL A 16 -9.74 8.23 13.26
N LEU A 17 -10.75 8.01 12.41
CA LEU A 17 -10.98 8.81 11.20
C LEU A 17 -12.23 9.67 11.38
N LYS A 18 -12.13 10.95 11.04
CA LYS A 18 -13.10 11.97 11.43
C LYS A 18 -13.66 12.74 10.23
N GLY A 19 -14.22 12.01 9.25
CA GLY A 19 -14.82 12.61 8.05
C GLY A 19 -13.77 12.91 6.98
N VAL A 20 -13.02 11.90 6.55
CA VAL A 20 -12.01 12.03 5.48
C VAL A 20 -12.71 11.99 4.12
N ASP A 21 -12.48 13.03 3.32
CA ASP A 21 -12.83 13.10 1.90
C ASP A 21 -11.55 13.01 1.07
N GLU A 22 -11.54 12.13 0.07
CA GLU A 22 -10.39 11.97 -0.81
C GLU A 22 -10.78 11.39 -2.17
N HIS A 23 -10.04 11.76 -3.21
CA HIS A 23 -10.14 11.16 -4.55
C HIS A 23 -8.76 10.77 -5.06
N ILE A 24 -8.60 9.51 -5.47
CA ILE A 24 -7.36 8.98 -6.03
C ILE A 24 -7.60 8.68 -7.51
N PHE A 25 -6.84 9.33 -8.38
CA PHE A 25 -6.93 9.17 -9.82
C PHE A 25 -6.13 7.95 -10.31
N PRO A 26 -6.50 7.35 -11.47
CA PRO A 26 -5.69 6.32 -12.09
C PRO A 26 -4.26 6.82 -12.39
N GLY A 27 -3.25 6.00 -12.09
CA GLY A 27 -1.84 6.35 -12.28
C GLY A 27 -1.27 7.35 -11.25
N GLU A 28 -2.06 7.81 -10.29
CA GLU A 28 -1.62 8.70 -9.23
C GLU A 28 -0.79 7.96 -8.18
N LYS A 29 0.27 8.59 -7.66
CA LYS A 29 1.09 8.11 -6.56
C LYS A 29 0.81 9.00 -5.36
N VAL A 30 -0.15 8.59 -4.53
CA VAL A 30 -0.54 9.30 -3.30
C VAL A 30 0.30 8.80 -2.15
N VAL A 31 1.10 9.68 -1.54
CA VAL A 31 1.87 9.34 -0.34
C VAL A 31 1.21 9.98 0.88
N VAL A 32 0.97 9.18 1.91
CA VAL A 32 0.32 9.60 3.16
C VAL A 32 1.35 9.63 4.26
N ILE A 33 1.59 10.80 4.83
CA ILE A 33 2.51 11.00 5.95
C ILE A 33 1.79 11.64 7.14
N GLY A 34 2.41 11.60 8.31
CA GLY A 34 1.89 12.20 9.54
C GLY A 34 2.39 11.48 10.80
N PRO A 35 2.11 12.02 11.98
CA PRO A 35 2.55 11.44 13.24
C PRO A 35 1.97 10.04 13.47
N SER A 36 2.62 9.27 14.36
CA SER A 36 2.09 7.98 14.79
C SER A 36 0.70 8.16 15.42
N GLY A 37 -0.23 7.26 15.10
CA GLY A 37 -1.60 7.33 15.62
C GLY A 37 -2.53 8.33 14.90
N SER A 38 -2.09 9.02 13.84
CA SER A 38 -2.93 9.97 13.10
C SER A 38 -4.01 9.33 12.21
N GLY A 39 -4.03 7.99 12.09
CA GLY A 39 -5.05 7.27 11.31
C GLY A 39 -4.61 6.79 9.93
N LYS A 40 -3.34 6.99 9.50
CA LYS A 40 -2.82 6.64 8.16
C LYS A 40 -3.09 5.19 7.74
N SER A 41 -2.63 4.22 8.54
CA SER A 41 -2.84 2.80 8.27
C SER A 41 -4.31 2.42 8.32
N THR A 42 -5.10 3.05 9.21
CA THR A 42 -6.55 2.85 9.27
C THR A 42 -7.22 3.34 7.99
N PHE A 43 -6.87 4.55 7.51
CA PHE A 43 -7.33 5.09 6.24
C PHE A 43 -7.00 4.13 5.09
N LEU A 44 -5.73 3.72 4.97
CA LEU A 44 -5.29 2.80 3.93
C LEU A 44 -6.06 1.47 3.95
N ARG A 45 -6.26 0.89 5.13
CA ARG A 45 -6.99 -0.37 5.30
C ARG A 45 -8.48 -0.25 5.07
N CYS A 46 -9.05 0.93 5.23
CA CYS A 46 -10.44 1.17 4.83
C CYS A 46 -10.61 1.13 3.31
N LEU A 47 -9.61 1.59 2.52
CA LEU A 47 -9.72 1.60 1.05
C LEU A 47 -9.98 0.22 0.45
N ASN A 48 -9.47 -0.85 1.06
CA ASN A 48 -9.71 -2.24 0.64
C ASN A 48 -10.64 -3.02 1.58
N MET A 49 -11.34 -2.32 2.49
CA MET A 49 -12.28 -2.90 3.45
C MET A 49 -11.66 -3.92 4.42
N LEU A 50 -10.33 -3.91 4.64
CA LEU A 50 -9.72 -4.66 5.75
C LEU A 50 -10.14 -4.08 7.09
N GLU A 51 -10.36 -2.76 7.13
CA GLU A 51 -11.06 -2.07 8.20
C GLU A 51 -12.38 -1.55 7.63
N GLU A 52 -13.50 -2.04 8.16
CA GLU A 52 -14.82 -1.55 7.76
C GLU A 52 -15.05 -0.15 8.32
N PRO A 53 -15.39 0.85 7.48
CA PRO A 53 -15.77 2.18 7.96
C PRO A 53 -16.93 2.12 8.95
N THR A 54 -16.95 3.04 9.92
CA THR A 54 -18.11 3.23 10.80
C THR A 54 -19.19 4.01 10.10
N GLU A 55 -18.79 5.02 9.29
CA GLU A 55 -19.67 5.86 8.47
C GLU A 55 -18.90 6.29 7.20
N GLY A 56 -19.64 6.78 6.20
CA GLY A 56 -19.10 7.27 4.95
C GLY A 56 -19.20 6.26 3.82
N SER A 57 -18.59 6.59 2.70
CA SER A 57 -18.66 5.82 1.44
C SER A 57 -17.28 5.71 0.83
N ILE A 58 -16.97 4.52 0.31
CA ILE A 58 -15.76 4.26 -0.49
C ILE A 58 -16.21 3.62 -1.80
N LYS A 59 -15.87 4.25 -2.93
CA LYS A 59 -16.13 3.70 -4.25
C LYS A 59 -14.83 3.42 -4.97
N VAL A 60 -14.75 2.26 -5.60
CA VAL A 60 -13.66 1.88 -6.51
C VAL A 60 -14.25 1.67 -7.89
N ASP A 61 -13.84 2.50 -8.85
CA ASP A 61 -14.40 2.56 -10.22
C ASP A 61 -15.94 2.64 -10.24
N GLY A 62 -16.50 3.46 -9.35
CA GLY A 62 -17.93 3.69 -9.21
C GLY A 62 -18.69 2.61 -8.44
N ILE A 63 -18.02 1.49 -8.06
CA ILE A 63 -18.63 0.42 -7.26
C ILE A 63 -18.50 0.77 -5.78
N GLU A 64 -19.64 0.84 -5.08
CA GLU A 64 -19.69 1.14 -3.64
C GLU A 64 -19.16 -0.04 -2.81
N MET A 65 -18.00 0.16 -2.15
CA MET A 65 -17.36 -0.88 -1.33
C MET A 65 -18.09 -1.15 -0.02
N THR A 66 -18.82 -0.16 0.48
CA THR A 66 -19.57 -0.24 1.74
C THR A 66 -20.99 -0.82 1.58
N ASP A 67 -21.43 -1.10 0.35
CA ASP A 67 -22.71 -1.78 0.10
C ASP A 67 -22.58 -3.28 0.49
N PRO A 68 -23.44 -3.80 1.40
CA PRO A 68 -23.44 -5.23 1.75
C PRO A 68 -23.64 -6.19 0.58
N LYS A 69 -24.13 -5.72 -0.57
CA LYS A 69 -24.30 -6.52 -1.78
C LYS A 69 -23.02 -6.61 -2.63
N THR A 70 -22.03 -5.78 -2.35
CA THR A 70 -20.76 -5.79 -3.09
C THR A 70 -19.94 -7.01 -2.72
N ASP A 71 -19.48 -7.75 -3.73
CA ASP A 71 -18.52 -8.85 -3.52
C ASP A 71 -17.13 -8.27 -3.25
N ILE A 72 -16.86 -8.02 -1.96
CA ILE A 72 -15.58 -7.45 -1.50
C ILE A 72 -14.39 -8.29 -1.91
N ASN A 73 -14.53 -9.62 -1.99
CA ASN A 73 -13.43 -10.48 -2.39
C ASN A 73 -13.05 -10.27 -3.86
N LYS A 74 -14.02 -10.04 -4.75
CA LYS A 74 -13.74 -9.64 -6.14
C LYS A 74 -13.07 -8.27 -6.22
N MET A 75 -13.50 -7.32 -5.41
CA MET A 75 -12.90 -5.99 -5.39
C MET A 75 -11.44 -6.05 -4.89
N ARG A 76 -11.17 -6.83 -3.84
CA ARG A 76 -9.80 -7.03 -3.33
C ARG A 76 -8.85 -7.69 -4.33
N GLN A 77 -9.36 -8.48 -5.30
CA GLN A 77 -8.51 -9.05 -6.37
C GLN A 77 -7.89 -7.98 -7.27
N ARG A 78 -8.50 -6.80 -7.36
CA ARG A 78 -8.02 -5.65 -8.14
C ARG A 78 -7.08 -4.74 -7.35
N MET A 79 -6.88 -5.01 -6.06
CA MET A 79 -6.12 -4.15 -5.14
C MET A 79 -5.01 -4.96 -4.48
N GLY A 80 -3.76 -4.67 -4.81
CA GLY A 80 -2.62 -5.25 -4.10
C GLY A 80 -2.43 -4.57 -2.75
N MET A 81 -2.13 -5.35 -1.71
CA MET A 81 -1.80 -4.81 -0.38
C MET A 81 -0.48 -5.38 0.11
N VAL A 82 0.41 -4.47 0.51
CA VAL A 82 1.72 -4.77 1.10
C VAL A 82 1.75 -4.19 2.49
N PHE A 83 2.04 -5.03 3.49
CA PHE A 83 2.02 -4.67 4.90
C PHE A 83 3.43 -4.38 5.44
N GLN A 84 3.49 -3.73 6.58
CA GLN A 84 4.70 -3.57 7.37
C GLN A 84 5.35 -4.92 7.73
N GLN A 85 4.54 -5.89 8.16
CA GLN A 85 4.95 -7.28 8.30
C GLN A 85 4.72 -7.99 6.98
N PHE A 86 5.68 -8.80 6.55
CA PHE A 86 5.70 -9.41 5.22
C PHE A 86 4.52 -10.35 4.96
N ASN A 87 3.98 -10.96 6.03
CA ASN A 87 2.83 -11.88 6.02
C ASN A 87 2.96 -13.01 4.98
N LEU A 88 4.18 -13.52 4.78
CA LEU A 88 4.41 -14.70 3.96
C LEU A 88 3.99 -15.96 4.73
N PHE A 89 3.51 -16.95 4.00
CA PHE A 89 3.17 -18.25 4.55
C PHE A 89 4.46 -19.07 4.76
N ASP A 90 4.84 -19.29 6.00
CA ASP A 90 6.12 -19.93 6.38
C ASP A 90 6.23 -21.39 5.94
N ASN A 91 5.11 -22.08 5.73
CA ASN A 91 5.01 -23.45 5.29
C ASN A 91 4.98 -23.62 3.76
N LEU A 92 5.03 -22.54 3.00
CA LEU A 92 5.06 -22.51 1.56
C LEU A 92 6.42 -22.01 1.06
N THR A 93 6.87 -22.51 -0.11
CA THR A 93 8.01 -21.92 -0.80
C THR A 93 7.70 -20.48 -1.24
N VAL A 94 8.73 -19.75 -1.63
CA VAL A 94 8.57 -18.40 -2.19
C VAL A 94 7.69 -18.42 -3.43
N LYS A 95 7.93 -19.33 -4.35
CA LYS A 95 7.12 -19.53 -5.55
C LYS A 95 5.67 -19.83 -5.20
N ASP A 96 5.45 -20.74 -4.25
CA ASP A 96 4.09 -21.11 -3.82
C ASP A 96 3.37 -19.96 -3.11
N ASN A 97 4.09 -19.12 -2.36
CA ASN A 97 3.52 -17.87 -1.80
C ASN A 97 2.98 -16.94 -2.89
N ILE A 98 3.69 -16.78 -4.00
CA ILE A 98 3.33 -15.90 -5.09
C ILE A 98 2.14 -16.47 -5.89
N LYS A 99 2.17 -17.77 -6.21
CA LYS A 99 1.13 -18.39 -7.05
C LYS A 99 -0.15 -18.79 -6.30
N LEU A 100 -0.15 -18.76 -4.97
CA LEU A 100 -1.27 -19.25 -4.14
C LEU A 100 -2.60 -18.62 -4.52
N ALA A 101 -2.69 -17.29 -4.53
CA ALA A 101 -3.94 -16.59 -4.78
C ALA A 101 -4.45 -16.77 -6.22
N PRO A 102 -3.64 -16.57 -7.29
CA PRO A 102 -4.07 -16.81 -8.67
C PRO A 102 -4.62 -18.21 -8.92
N VAL A 103 -3.99 -19.24 -8.33
CA VAL A 103 -4.42 -20.64 -8.49
C VAL A 103 -5.68 -20.93 -7.66
N THR A 104 -5.69 -20.55 -6.39
CA THR A 104 -6.82 -20.83 -5.47
C THR A 104 -8.11 -20.15 -5.95
N LEU A 105 -7.99 -18.94 -6.50
CA LEU A 105 -9.11 -18.18 -7.04
C LEU A 105 -9.46 -18.57 -8.50
N LYS A 106 -8.73 -19.55 -9.07
CA LYS A 106 -8.93 -20.05 -10.45
C LYS A 106 -8.81 -18.95 -11.51
N ILE A 107 -7.96 -17.96 -11.27
CA ILE A 107 -7.66 -16.87 -12.22
C ILE A 107 -6.65 -17.35 -13.25
N MET A 108 -5.72 -18.20 -12.84
CA MET A 108 -4.68 -18.81 -13.69
C MET A 108 -4.63 -20.32 -13.48
N SER A 109 -4.15 -21.04 -14.48
CA SER A 109 -3.73 -22.44 -14.28
C SER A 109 -2.50 -22.49 -13.36
N ASP A 110 -2.22 -23.65 -12.77
CA ASP A 110 -1.03 -23.81 -11.93
C ASP A 110 0.27 -23.53 -12.72
N ALA A 111 0.34 -23.99 -13.96
CA ALA A 111 1.49 -23.77 -14.85
C ALA A 111 1.68 -22.28 -15.22
N ASP A 112 0.60 -21.56 -15.53
CA ASP A 112 0.67 -20.13 -15.86
C ASP A 112 1.05 -19.30 -14.61
N ALA A 113 0.50 -19.66 -13.46
CA ALA A 113 0.81 -19.01 -12.19
C ALA A 113 2.27 -19.26 -11.78
N GLU A 114 2.83 -20.45 -12.05
CA GLU A 114 4.24 -20.73 -11.83
C GLU A 114 5.15 -19.92 -12.75
N ALA A 115 4.84 -19.86 -14.04
CA ALA A 115 5.58 -19.02 -15.00
C ALA A 115 5.52 -17.53 -14.59
N LYS A 116 4.36 -17.04 -14.16
CA LYS A 116 4.18 -15.67 -13.63
C LYS A 116 5.01 -15.45 -12.36
N ALA A 117 5.01 -16.40 -11.43
CA ALA A 117 5.78 -16.31 -10.20
C ALA A 117 7.29 -16.23 -10.47
N LEU A 118 7.81 -17.04 -11.38
CA LEU A 118 9.23 -17.01 -11.77
C LEU A 118 9.59 -15.67 -12.42
N SER A 119 8.77 -15.16 -13.34
CA SER A 119 8.97 -13.84 -13.96
C SER A 119 8.96 -12.70 -12.92
N LEU A 120 8.06 -12.77 -11.93
CA LEU A 120 8.03 -11.79 -10.85
C LEU A 120 9.26 -11.90 -9.94
N LEU A 121 9.78 -13.10 -9.71
CA LEU A 121 11.02 -13.30 -8.95
C LEU A 121 12.25 -12.72 -9.68
N GLU A 122 12.31 -12.86 -11.01
CA GLU A 122 13.33 -12.17 -11.81
C GLU A 122 13.22 -10.67 -11.65
N ARG A 123 12.01 -10.14 -11.77
CA ARG A 123 11.71 -8.68 -11.63
C ARG A 123 12.16 -8.13 -10.28
N VAL A 124 11.93 -8.85 -9.18
CA VAL A 124 12.31 -8.40 -7.84
C VAL A 124 13.75 -8.78 -7.47
N GLY A 125 14.55 -9.27 -8.43
CA GLY A 125 15.97 -9.62 -8.25
C GLY A 125 16.22 -10.85 -7.38
N LEU A 126 15.29 -11.81 -7.34
CA LEU A 126 15.36 -13.02 -6.50
C LEU A 126 15.07 -14.32 -7.26
N PRO A 127 15.60 -14.51 -8.50
CA PRO A 127 15.27 -15.70 -9.31
C PRO A 127 15.75 -17.00 -8.67
N ASP A 128 16.84 -16.98 -7.89
CA ASP A 128 17.44 -18.12 -7.18
C ASP A 128 16.68 -18.52 -5.90
N LYS A 129 15.64 -17.77 -5.49
CA LYS A 129 14.90 -18.01 -4.25
C LYS A 129 13.57 -18.72 -4.44
N ALA A 130 13.23 -19.16 -5.66
CA ALA A 130 11.92 -19.77 -5.97
C ALA A 130 11.52 -20.90 -5.01
N ASP A 131 12.44 -21.81 -4.71
CA ASP A 131 12.22 -22.97 -3.85
C ASP A 131 12.64 -22.76 -2.39
N ALA A 132 13.11 -21.55 -2.03
CA ALA A 132 13.43 -21.20 -0.65
C ALA A 132 12.15 -21.01 0.18
N TYR A 133 12.28 -21.12 1.50
CA TYR A 133 11.22 -20.82 2.47
C TYR A 133 11.45 -19.46 3.11
N PRO A 134 10.38 -18.76 3.56
CA PRO A 134 10.49 -17.41 4.14
C PRO A 134 11.52 -17.29 5.28
N LYS A 135 11.66 -18.30 6.12
CA LYS A 135 12.65 -18.32 7.22
C LYS A 135 14.12 -18.25 6.77
N GLN A 136 14.40 -18.50 5.50
CA GLN A 136 15.76 -18.51 4.92
C GLN A 136 16.11 -17.15 4.30
N LEU A 137 15.23 -16.17 4.37
CA LEU A 137 15.32 -14.89 3.66
C LEU A 137 15.56 -13.73 4.63
N SER A 138 16.24 -12.70 4.15
CA SER A 138 16.37 -11.42 4.84
C SER A 138 15.03 -10.66 4.85
N GLY A 139 14.90 -9.64 5.68
CA GLY A 139 13.72 -8.77 5.74
C GLY A 139 13.41 -8.13 4.38
N GLY A 140 14.40 -7.53 3.72
CA GLY A 140 14.25 -6.93 2.40
C GLY A 140 13.82 -7.92 1.32
N GLN A 141 14.39 -9.15 1.33
CA GLN A 141 13.96 -10.22 0.44
C GLN A 141 12.50 -10.61 0.67
N LYS A 142 12.09 -10.79 1.92
CA LYS A 142 10.69 -11.08 2.27
C LYS A 142 9.74 -9.99 1.78
N GLN A 143 10.12 -8.73 1.91
CA GLN A 143 9.30 -7.61 1.49
C GLN A 143 9.17 -7.54 -0.03
N ARG A 144 10.26 -7.73 -0.78
CA ARG A 144 10.21 -7.81 -2.24
C ARG A 144 9.34 -8.98 -2.73
N ILE A 145 9.36 -10.11 -2.04
CA ILE A 145 8.47 -11.25 -2.33
C ILE A 145 7.02 -10.91 -1.99
N ALA A 146 6.74 -10.18 -0.90
CA ALA A 146 5.39 -9.72 -0.58
C ALA A 146 4.83 -8.77 -1.65
N ILE A 147 5.69 -7.91 -2.23
CA ILE A 147 5.35 -7.08 -3.39
C ILE A 147 5.07 -7.96 -4.62
N ALA A 148 5.95 -8.91 -4.95
CA ALA A 148 5.76 -9.85 -6.06
C ALA A 148 4.46 -10.65 -5.91
N ARG A 149 4.13 -11.11 -4.71
CA ARG A 149 2.86 -11.79 -4.42
C ARG A 149 1.65 -10.91 -4.70
N ALA A 150 1.69 -9.64 -4.30
CA ALA A 150 0.61 -8.69 -4.60
C ALA A 150 0.47 -8.45 -6.11
N LEU A 151 1.59 -8.31 -6.84
CA LEU A 151 1.63 -8.11 -8.28
C LEU A 151 1.14 -9.33 -9.08
N ALA A 152 1.19 -10.55 -8.51
CA ALA A 152 0.74 -11.77 -9.19
C ALA A 152 -0.74 -11.73 -9.57
N MET A 153 -1.54 -10.94 -8.86
CA MET A 153 -2.96 -10.73 -9.13
C MET A 153 -3.24 -9.70 -10.24
N ASN A 154 -2.21 -9.06 -10.82
CA ASN A 154 -2.32 -7.95 -11.77
C ASN A 154 -3.23 -6.82 -11.24
N PRO A 155 -2.94 -6.26 -10.06
CA PRO A 155 -3.79 -5.26 -9.42
C PRO A 155 -3.79 -3.95 -10.21
N GLU A 156 -4.90 -3.20 -10.11
CA GLU A 156 -5.06 -1.86 -10.70
C GLU A 156 -4.53 -0.77 -9.76
N VAL A 157 -4.44 -1.08 -8.47
CA VAL A 157 -3.88 -0.20 -7.43
C VAL A 157 -3.07 -1.00 -6.42
N MET A 158 -1.95 -0.45 -5.99
CA MET A 158 -1.11 -0.98 -4.93
C MET A 158 -1.21 -0.12 -3.67
N LEU A 159 -1.54 -0.74 -2.56
CA LEU A 159 -1.60 -0.13 -1.24
C LEU A 159 -0.40 -0.59 -0.42
N PHE A 160 0.38 0.36 0.12
CA PHE A 160 1.58 0.06 0.90
C PHE A 160 1.42 0.64 2.32
N ASP A 161 1.39 -0.21 3.32
CA ASP A 161 1.28 0.16 4.74
C ASP A 161 2.66 0.05 5.41
N GLU A 162 3.41 1.15 5.42
CA GLU A 162 4.76 1.25 5.99
C GLU A 162 5.71 0.13 5.53
N PRO A 163 5.94 -0.05 4.22
CA PRO A 163 6.60 -1.23 3.67
C PRO A 163 8.07 -1.40 4.08
N THR A 164 8.70 -0.37 4.65
CA THR A 164 10.13 -0.36 5.03
C THR A 164 10.34 -0.35 6.54
N SER A 165 9.31 -0.12 7.35
CA SER A 165 9.47 0.13 8.79
C SER A 165 9.93 -1.09 9.61
N ALA A 166 9.80 -2.32 9.06
CA ALA A 166 10.30 -3.54 9.69
C ALA A 166 11.65 -4.00 9.12
N LEU A 167 12.34 -3.16 8.33
CA LEU A 167 13.60 -3.48 7.66
C LEU A 167 14.79 -2.82 8.34
N ASP A 168 15.93 -3.49 8.26
CA ASP A 168 17.21 -2.87 8.56
C ASP A 168 17.52 -1.78 7.51
N PRO A 169 18.16 -0.66 7.89
CA PRO A 169 18.43 0.47 6.99
C PRO A 169 19.13 0.08 5.68
N GLU A 170 20.01 -0.92 5.71
CA GLU A 170 20.73 -1.41 4.54
C GLU A 170 19.81 -2.06 3.49
N MET A 171 18.62 -2.51 3.90
CA MET A 171 17.67 -3.22 3.03
C MET A 171 16.55 -2.31 2.50
N VAL A 172 16.40 -1.11 3.03
CA VAL A 172 15.34 -0.15 2.68
C VAL A 172 15.46 0.27 1.21
N GLY A 173 16.68 0.55 0.74
CA GLY A 173 16.94 1.04 -0.60
C GLY A 173 16.40 0.14 -1.70
N GLU A 174 16.62 -1.18 -1.59
CA GLU A 174 16.17 -2.16 -2.60
C GLU A 174 14.64 -2.22 -2.72
N VAL A 175 13.92 -2.04 -1.61
CA VAL A 175 12.45 -2.03 -1.60
C VAL A 175 11.92 -0.72 -2.18
N LEU A 176 12.52 0.41 -1.83
CA LEU A 176 12.13 1.72 -2.37
C LEU A 176 12.39 1.82 -3.87
N GLU A 177 13.51 1.27 -4.37
CA GLU A 177 13.80 1.25 -5.81
C GLU A 177 12.77 0.43 -6.58
N LEU A 178 12.41 -0.77 -6.09
CA LEU A 178 11.32 -1.56 -6.69
C LEU A 178 9.98 -0.79 -6.70
N MET A 179 9.65 -0.08 -5.61
CA MET A 179 8.43 0.74 -5.57
C MET A 179 8.49 1.92 -6.55
N LYS A 180 9.67 2.50 -6.78
CA LYS A 180 9.89 3.55 -7.76
C LYS A 180 9.71 3.03 -9.19
N GLU A 181 10.26 1.86 -9.53
CA GLU A 181 10.03 1.20 -10.82
C GLU A 181 8.53 1.00 -11.09
N LEU A 182 7.75 0.53 -10.10
CA LEU A 182 6.30 0.39 -10.20
C LEU A 182 5.60 1.74 -10.46
N ALA A 183 6.06 2.80 -9.82
CA ALA A 183 5.54 4.14 -10.02
C ALA A 183 5.83 4.65 -11.43
N ASP A 184 7.04 4.45 -11.96
CA ASP A 184 7.46 4.87 -13.30
C ASP A 184 6.69 4.12 -14.40
N GLU A 185 6.29 2.88 -14.15
CA GLU A 185 5.39 2.11 -15.03
C GLU A 185 3.93 2.60 -15.02
N GLY A 186 3.60 3.60 -14.21
CA GLY A 186 2.26 4.17 -14.16
C GLY A 186 1.30 3.49 -13.17
N MET A 187 1.79 2.62 -12.29
CA MET A 187 0.98 1.97 -11.26
C MET A 187 0.29 3.02 -10.38
N THR A 188 -1.01 2.86 -10.14
CA THR A 188 -1.71 3.65 -9.12
C THR A 188 -1.27 3.17 -7.75
N MET A 189 -0.82 4.08 -6.89
CA MET A 189 -0.26 3.71 -5.59
C MET A 189 -0.80 4.59 -4.48
N VAL A 190 -1.11 4.00 -3.33
CA VAL A 190 -1.32 4.72 -2.06
C VAL A 190 -0.31 4.18 -1.05
N VAL A 191 0.58 5.04 -0.59
CA VAL A 191 1.73 4.63 0.21
C VAL A 191 1.73 5.36 1.55
N VAL A 192 1.58 4.65 2.65
CA VAL A 192 1.87 5.16 3.99
C VAL A 192 3.35 4.90 4.26
N THR A 193 4.12 5.94 4.52
CA THR A 193 5.56 5.81 4.76
C THR A 193 6.13 6.92 5.63
N HIS A 194 7.30 6.67 6.21
CA HIS A 194 8.15 7.64 6.87
C HIS A 194 9.38 8.04 6.02
N GLU A 195 9.49 7.50 4.81
CA GLU A 195 10.60 7.76 3.88
C GLU A 195 10.35 9.07 3.12
N MET A 196 10.79 10.20 3.68
CA MET A 196 10.54 11.53 3.09
C MET A 196 11.25 11.72 1.74
N GLY A 197 12.41 11.08 1.54
CA GLY A 197 13.12 11.07 0.26
C GLY A 197 12.28 10.43 -0.84
N PHE A 198 11.71 9.25 -0.57
CA PHE A 198 10.80 8.56 -1.47
C PHE A 198 9.54 9.41 -1.77
N ALA A 199 8.93 10.01 -0.74
CA ALA A 199 7.77 10.87 -0.91
C ALA A 199 8.06 12.07 -1.84
N ARG A 200 9.23 12.69 -1.71
CA ARG A 200 9.64 13.81 -2.57
C ARG A 200 9.86 13.41 -4.02
N GLU A 201 10.44 12.23 -4.25
CA GLU A 201 10.87 11.78 -5.58
C GLU A 201 9.72 11.15 -6.38
N VAL A 202 8.88 10.33 -5.72
CA VAL A 202 7.93 9.44 -6.40
C VAL A 202 6.50 9.96 -6.37
N ALA A 203 6.10 10.67 -5.30
CA ALA A 203 4.72 11.10 -5.16
C ALA A 203 4.30 12.08 -6.27
N THR A 204 3.07 11.92 -6.75
CA THR A 204 2.38 12.96 -7.51
C THR A 204 1.63 13.91 -6.57
N ARG A 205 1.22 13.41 -5.41
CA ARG A 205 0.57 14.15 -4.35
C ARG A 205 0.91 13.58 -2.97
N VAL A 206 1.09 14.44 -1.99
CA VAL A 206 1.36 14.08 -0.59
C VAL A 206 0.20 14.55 0.28
N LEU A 207 -0.27 13.66 1.16
CA LEU A 207 -1.31 13.94 2.15
C LEU A 207 -0.67 13.97 3.53
N PHE A 208 -0.92 15.01 4.30
CA PHE A 208 -0.60 15.07 5.72
C PHE A 208 -1.82 14.73 6.55
N MET A 209 -1.78 13.58 7.20
CA MET A 209 -2.82 13.20 8.16
C MET A 209 -2.41 13.56 9.59
N ASP A 210 -3.29 14.28 10.28
CA ASP A 210 -3.16 14.59 11.68
C ASP A 210 -4.54 14.49 12.38
N GLU A 211 -4.57 13.93 13.57
CA GLU A 211 -5.80 13.78 14.39
C GLU A 211 -7.02 13.18 13.68
N GLY A 212 -6.79 12.30 12.70
CA GLY A 212 -7.84 11.58 11.97
C GLY A 212 -8.44 12.33 10.77
N ILE A 213 -7.83 13.42 10.33
CA ILE A 213 -8.22 14.18 9.14
C ILE A 213 -7.04 14.37 8.20
N ILE A 214 -7.30 14.70 6.94
CA ILE A 214 -6.28 15.21 6.01
C ILE A 214 -6.16 16.72 6.28
N ALA A 215 -5.08 17.11 6.97
CA ALA A 215 -4.90 18.51 7.40
C ALA A 215 -4.30 19.38 6.29
N GLU A 216 -3.49 18.78 5.39
CA GLU A 216 -2.95 19.45 4.20
C GLU A 216 -2.65 18.43 3.12
N GLN A 217 -2.81 18.83 1.85
CA GLN A 217 -2.39 18.05 0.70
C GLN A 217 -1.85 18.97 -0.40
N ASN A 218 -0.82 18.51 -1.10
CA ASN A 218 -0.23 19.26 -2.20
C ASN A 218 0.67 18.35 -3.07
N ASN A 219 1.15 18.88 -4.23
CA ASN A 219 2.26 18.27 -4.94
C ASN A 219 3.52 18.25 -4.06
N PRO A 220 4.48 17.35 -4.27
CA PRO A 220 5.65 17.20 -3.39
C PRO A 220 6.43 18.48 -3.20
N LYS A 221 6.66 19.26 -4.27
CA LYS A 221 7.44 20.49 -4.20
C LYS A 221 6.84 21.48 -3.22
N ASP A 222 5.58 21.86 -3.43
CA ASP A 222 4.91 22.84 -2.57
C ASP A 222 4.70 22.31 -1.16
N PHE A 223 4.43 21.02 -1.04
CA PHE A 223 4.23 20.36 0.25
C PHE A 223 5.46 20.43 1.16
N PHE A 224 6.66 20.16 0.61
CA PHE A 224 7.89 20.13 1.40
C PHE A 224 8.61 21.48 1.49
N GLU A 225 8.50 22.33 0.45
CA GLU A 225 9.21 23.61 0.41
C GLU A 225 8.37 24.78 0.94
N ASN A 226 7.04 24.67 0.85
CA ASN A 226 6.12 25.74 1.23
C ASN A 226 4.88 25.23 1.99
N PRO A 227 5.05 24.42 3.07
CA PRO A 227 3.95 23.90 3.87
C PRO A 227 3.11 25.05 4.46
N GLN A 228 1.78 24.94 4.46
CA GLN A 228 0.88 25.97 4.94
C GLN A 228 0.40 25.68 6.36
N HIS A 229 0.01 24.43 6.64
CA HIS A 229 -0.55 24.05 7.93
C HIS A 229 0.49 24.10 9.05
N PRO A 230 0.24 24.74 10.19
CA PRO A 230 1.22 24.87 11.28
C PRO A 230 1.72 23.52 11.80
N ARG A 231 0.86 22.53 11.91
CA ARG A 231 1.22 21.18 12.36
C ARG A 231 2.12 20.46 11.35
N LEU A 232 1.90 20.67 10.04
CA LEU A 232 2.81 20.13 9.02
C LEU A 232 4.20 20.76 9.13
N LYS A 233 4.30 22.08 9.31
CA LYS A 233 5.59 22.78 9.53
C LYS A 233 6.34 22.21 10.73
N GLU A 234 5.65 22.03 11.84
CA GLU A 234 6.22 21.42 13.06
C GLU A 234 6.67 19.98 12.81
N PHE A 235 5.84 19.18 12.12
CA PHE A 235 6.17 17.79 11.79
C PHE A 235 7.42 17.71 10.91
N LEU A 236 7.45 18.45 9.79
CA LEU A 236 8.58 18.45 8.87
C LEU A 236 9.88 18.90 9.52
N SER A 237 9.85 19.90 10.42
CA SER A 237 11.04 20.36 11.14
C SER A 237 11.66 19.32 12.08
N LYS A 238 10.93 18.23 12.39
CA LYS A 238 11.43 17.13 13.25
C LYS A 238 11.93 15.92 12.46
N VAL A 239 11.48 15.78 11.20
CA VAL A 239 11.77 14.60 10.39
C VAL A 239 12.69 14.86 9.20
N LEU A 240 12.92 16.11 8.86
CA LEU A 240 13.90 16.61 7.87
C LEU A 240 15.12 17.23 8.56
#